data_9135d427fe5614f842c9f04f30a0855f
#
_entry.id   9135d427fe5614f842c9f04f30a0855f
#
_cell.length_a   1.000
_cell.length_b   1.000
_cell.length_c   1.000
_cell.angle_alpha   90.00
_cell.angle_beta   90.00
_cell.angle_gamma   90.00
#
_symmetry.space_group_name_H-M   'P 1'
#
loop_
_entity.id
_entity.type
_entity.pdbx_description
1 polymer ?
#
loop_
_entity_poly.entity_id
_entity_poly.type
_entity_poly.pdbx_seq_one_letter_code
_entity_poly.pdbx_strand_id
1 'polypeptide(L)'
;MNRIAIVVGAVALVGLFEVLTLSDQRESLLPIAAIPVAGALWLLVWSLVQRSRRPAPAGPEEHEIDNGPAEMLQRWQARAQMLADRADGSRADWDRHLRPLLAKEFELTSGHRSAKNRRATEAAGLLQFGPDLWRWVDPANSAPRDQVNRAPGPAALDEILRRLQNM
;
A
#
# COMPACT_ATOMS: atom_id res chain seq x y z
N MET A 1 -31.06 -5.18 20.97
CA MET A 1 -31.70 -6.03 19.94
C MET A 1 -30.75 -6.05 18.75
N ASN A 2 -30.26 -7.23 18.39
CA ASN A 2 -29.20 -7.39 17.38
C ASN A 2 -29.68 -6.97 15.98
N ARG A 3 -29.10 -5.87 15.47
CA ARG A 3 -29.38 -5.37 14.08
C ARG A 3 -29.15 -6.44 13.01
N ILE A 4 -28.27 -7.40 13.28
CA ILE A 4 -28.02 -8.57 12.43
C ILE A 4 -29.27 -9.46 12.33
N ALA A 5 -29.98 -9.70 13.44
CA ALA A 5 -31.19 -10.50 13.46
C ALA A 5 -32.31 -9.85 12.65
N ILE A 6 -32.44 -8.52 12.64
CA ILE A 6 -33.43 -7.78 11.85
C ILE A 6 -33.12 -7.90 10.36
N VAL A 7 -31.85 -7.80 9.96
CA VAL A 7 -31.43 -7.91 8.55
C VAL A 7 -31.63 -9.35 8.03
N VAL A 8 -31.24 -10.34 8.83
CA VAL A 8 -31.44 -11.76 8.48
C VAL A 8 -32.95 -12.09 8.38
N GLY A 9 -33.78 -11.55 9.30
CA GLY A 9 -35.21 -11.70 9.27
C GLY A 9 -35.84 -11.05 8.03
N ALA A 10 -35.41 -9.85 7.65
CA ALA A 10 -35.92 -9.15 6.46
C ALA A 10 -35.56 -9.89 5.16
N VAL A 11 -34.33 -10.41 5.03
CA VAL A 11 -33.91 -11.19 3.87
C VAL A 11 -34.65 -12.52 3.77
N ALA A 12 -34.86 -13.20 4.90
CA ALA A 12 -35.66 -14.44 4.94
C ALA A 12 -37.11 -14.21 4.57
N LEU A 13 -37.72 -13.08 4.98
CA LEU A 13 -39.10 -12.70 4.69
C LEU A 13 -39.29 -12.36 3.22
N VAL A 14 -38.35 -11.65 2.59
CA VAL A 14 -38.37 -11.36 1.14
C VAL A 14 -38.22 -12.65 0.34
N GLY A 15 -37.29 -13.54 0.71
CA GLY A 15 -37.13 -14.84 0.04
C GLY A 15 -38.36 -15.75 0.17
N LEU A 16 -39.04 -15.76 1.33
CA LEU A 16 -40.27 -16.51 1.55
C LEU A 16 -41.42 -15.95 0.70
N PHE A 17 -41.54 -14.62 0.61
CA PHE A 17 -42.56 -13.96 -0.19
C PHE A 17 -42.41 -14.25 -1.69
N GLU A 18 -41.18 -14.33 -2.20
CA GLU A 18 -40.89 -14.68 -3.59
C GLU A 18 -41.23 -16.13 -3.90
N VAL A 19 -40.89 -17.07 -3.02
CA VAL A 19 -41.23 -18.49 -3.20
C VAL A 19 -42.75 -18.68 -3.24
N LEU A 20 -43.50 -17.93 -2.45
CA LEU A 20 -44.97 -17.98 -2.42
C LEU A 20 -45.62 -17.36 -3.67
N THR A 21 -45.05 -16.30 -4.24
CA THR A 21 -45.61 -15.65 -5.45
C THR A 21 -45.25 -16.39 -6.74
N LEU A 22 -44.16 -17.16 -6.76
CA LEU A 22 -43.66 -17.89 -7.94
C LEU A 22 -44.31 -19.25 -8.15
N SER A 23 -45.16 -19.75 -7.22
CA SER A 23 -45.82 -21.02 -7.38
C SER A 23 -46.93 -21.02 -8.46
N ASP A 24 -47.33 -19.83 -8.95
CA ASP A 24 -48.48 -19.70 -9.86
C ASP A 24 -48.16 -19.32 -11.33
N GLN A 25 -46.87 -19.05 -11.68
CA GLN A 25 -46.56 -18.71 -13.08
C GLN A 25 -45.26 -19.37 -13.58
N ARG A 26 -45.38 -20.36 -14.45
CA ARG A 26 -44.29 -21.19 -15.01
C ARG A 26 -43.50 -20.56 -16.17
N GLU A 27 -43.68 -19.29 -16.55
CA GLU A 27 -43.14 -18.78 -17.83
C GLU A 27 -42.01 -17.74 -17.73
N SER A 28 -41.42 -17.45 -16.56
CA SER A 28 -40.31 -16.47 -16.49
C SER A 28 -39.17 -16.91 -15.60
N LEU A 29 -38.27 -17.76 -16.11
CA LEU A 29 -37.06 -18.22 -15.43
C LEU A 29 -35.94 -17.14 -15.35
N LEU A 30 -36.05 -16.04 -16.09
CA LEU A 30 -35.04 -14.97 -16.16
C LEU A 30 -34.94 -14.05 -14.93
N PRO A 31 -36.04 -13.65 -14.23
CA PRO A 31 -35.89 -12.79 -13.05
C PRO A 31 -35.34 -13.51 -11.83
N ILE A 32 -35.41 -14.85 -11.73
CA ILE A 32 -34.98 -15.62 -10.57
C ILE A 32 -33.47 -15.59 -10.37
N ALA A 33 -32.66 -15.50 -11.45
CA ALA A 33 -31.21 -15.42 -11.39
C ALA A 33 -30.69 -14.03 -11.02
N ALA A 34 -31.48 -12.96 -11.21
CA ALA A 34 -31.04 -11.58 -10.93
C ALA A 34 -31.05 -11.24 -9.44
N ILE A 35 -31.88 -11.88 -8.64
CA ILE A 35 -32.07 -11.55 -7.22
C ILE A 35 -30.84 -11.91 -6.35
N PRO A 36 -30.28 -13.12 -6.44
CA PRO A 36 -29.06 -13.42 -5.65
C PRO A 36 -27.87 -12.55 -6.04
N VAL A 37 -27.78 -12.12 -7.30
CA VAL A 37 -26.72 -11.22 -7.76
C VAL A 37 -26.92 -9.81 -7.20
N ALA A 38 -28.13 -9.29 -7.20
CA ALA A 38 -28.45 -7.99 -6.59
C ALA A 38 -28.21 -8.00 -5.07
N GLY A 39 -28.57 -9.09 -4.39
CA GLY A 39 -28.29 -9.29 -2.95
C GLY A 39 -26.80 -9.36 -2.64
N ALA A 40 -26.02 -10.06 -3.44
CA ALA A 40 -24.57 -10.15 -3.29
C ALA A 40 -23.90 -8.79 -3.53
N LEU A 41 -24.30 -8.04 -4.55
CA LEU A 41 -23.82 -6.68 -4.82
C LEU A 41 -24.19 -5.72 -3.69
N TRP A 42 -25.40 -5.78 -3.16
CA TRP A 42 -25.83 -4.98 -2.02
C TRP A 42 -25.00 -5.27 -0.76
N LEU A 43 -24.74 -6.56 -0.47
CA LEU A 43 -23.89 -6.96 0.66
C LEU A 43 -22.45 -6.50 0.47
N LEU A 44 -21.92 -6.51 -0.76
CA LEU A 44 -20.58 -6.06 -1.08
C LEU A 44 -20.45 -4.54 -0.90
N VAL A 45 -21.39 -3.76 -1.42
CA VAL A 45 -21.46 -2.31 -1.23
C VAL A 45 -21.63 -1.97 0.25
N TRP A 46 -22.51 -2.66 0.96
CA TRP A 46 -22.70 -2.49 2.41
C TRP A 46 -21.43 -2.80 3.19
N SER A 47 -20.71 -3.90 2.85
CA SER A 47 -19.46 -4.28 3.47
C SER A 47 -18.37 -3.23 3.26
N LEU A 48 -18.27 -2.66 2.05
CA LEU A 48 -17.35 -1.57 1.73
C LEU A 48 -17.68 -0.28 2.50
N VAL A 49 -18.94 0.12 2.53
CA VAL A 49 -19.41 1.29 3.29
C VAL A 49 -19.21 1.10 4.78
N GLN A 50 -19.40 -0.12 5.31
CA GLN A 50 -19.19 -0.40 6.73
C GLN A 50 -17.70 -0.50 7.09
N ARG A 51 -16.85 -0.89 6.16
CA ARG A 51 -15.38 -0.85 6.33
C ARG A 51 -14.84 0.58 6.38
N SER A 52 -15.36 1.49 5.55
CA SER A 52 -15.02 2.92 5.60
C SER A 52 -15.63 3.65 6.79
N ARG A 53 -16.65 3.06 7.44
CA ARG A 53 -17.32 3.62 8.65
C ARG A 53 -16.88 2.97 9.96
N ARG A 54 -15.85 2.08 9.97
CA ARG A 54 -15.31 1.62 11.25
C ARG A 54 -14.61 2.79 11.92
N PRO A 55 -15.15 3.32 13.02
CA PRO A 55 -14.43 4.28 13.84
C PRO A 55 -13.19 3.57 14.38
N ALA A 56 -12.05 4.24 14.34
CA ALA A 56 -10.93 3.87 15.19
C ALA A 56 -11.44 3.76 16.64
N PRO A 57 -10.86 2.89 17.49
CA PRO A 57 -11.30 2.73 18.87
C PRO A 57 -11.32 4.09 19.56
N ALA A 58 -12.47 4.42 20.12
CA ALA A 58 -12.74 5.68 20.78
C ALA A 58 -11.76 5.91 21.93
N GLY A 59 -10.86 6.88 21.76
CA GLY A 59 -10.29 7.65 22.86
C GLY A 59 -11.23 8.82 23.17
N PRO A 60 -11.10 9.51 24.33
CA PRO A 60 -12.09 10.44 24.84
C PRO A 60 -12.37 11.59 23.87
N GLU A 61 -13.65 11.88 23.73
CA GLU A 61 -14.23 12.93 22.91
C GLU A 61 -13.69 14.31 23.31
N GLU A 62 -12.91 14.94 22.43
CA GLU A 62 -12.79 16.39 22.38
C GLU A 62 -12.47 16.82 20.95
N HIS A 63 -13.39 17.53 20.34
CA HIS A 63 -13.28 18.35 19.13
C HIS A 63 -12.48 17.70 17.97
N GLU A 64 -13.12 16.82 17.23
CA GLU A 64 -12.63 16.32 15.95
C GLU A 64 -12.75 17.42 14.88
N ILE A 65 -11.89 18.44 14.98
CA ILE A 65 -11.46 19.21 13.84
C ILE A 65 -10.77 18.17 12.93
N ASP A 66 -11.22 18.04 11.70
CA ASP A 66 -10.69 17.13 10.68
C ASP A 66 -9.17 17.32 10.50
N ASN A 67 -8.39 16.70 11.38
CA ASN A 67 -6.93 16.74 11.43
C ASN A 67 -6.29 15.69 10.48
N GLY A 68 -7.10 15.04 9.65
CA GLY A 68 -6.63 14.01 8.72
C GLY A 68 -5.40 14.41 7.90
N PRO A 69 -5.36 15.61 7.29
CA PRO A 69 -4.18 16.07 6.57
C PRO A 69 -2.96 16.31 7.48
N ALA A 70 -3.17 16.85 8.67
CA ALA A 70 -2.10 17.12 9.64
C ALA A 70 -1.52 15.81 10.22
N GLU A 71 -2.35 14.85 10.55
CA GLU A 71 -1.90 13.52 10.98
C GLU A 71 -1.14 12.78 9.88
N MET A 72 -1.63 12.85 8.64
CA MET A 72 -0.89 12.27 7.50
C MET A 72 0.48 12.92 7.36
N LEU A 73 0.57 14.24 7.43
CA LEU A 73 1.84 14.96 7.36
C LEU A 73 2.79 14.54 8.47
N GLN A 74 2.32 14.44 9.71
CA GLN A 74 3.12 13.96 10.85
C GLN A 74 3.64 12.54 10.62
N ARG A 75 2.80 11.63 10.12
CA ARG A 75 3.22 10.25 9.80
C ARG A 75 4.28 10.23 8.69
N TRP A 76 4.14 11.08 7.67
CA TRP A 76 5.14 11.21 6.62
C TRP A 76 6.45 11.78 7.13
N GLN A 77 6.39 12.81 7.97
CA GLN A 77 7.57 13.40 8.61
C GLN A 77 8.31 12.39 9.50
N ALA A 78 7.58 11.66 10.34
CA ALA A 78 8.16 10.61 11.18
C ALA A 78 8.83 9.51 10.34
N ARG A 79 8.22 9.12 9.22
CA ARG A 79 8.80 8.14 8.30
C ARG A 79 10.05 8.67 7.60
N ALA A 80 10.04 9.92 7.15
CA ALA A 80 11.19 10.57 6.53
C ALA A 80 12.35 10.69 7.52
N GLN A 81 12.07 11.09 8.75
CA GLN A 81 13.09 11.17 9.80
C GLN A 81 13.71 9.80 10.09
N MET A 82 12.88 8.75 10.23
CA MET A 82 13.40 7.39 10.42
C MET A 82 14.31 6.92 9.27
N LEU A 83 14.00 7.30 8.03
CA LEU A 83 14.85 6.97 6.88
C LEU A 83 16.16 7.77 6.90
N ALA A 84 16.11 9.05 7.30
CA ALA A 84 17.29 9.90 7.46
C ALA A 84 18.21 9.36 8.56
N ASP A 85 17.67 8.96 9.71
CA ASP A 85 18.45 8.36 10.81
C ASP A 85 19.17 7.07 10.38
N ARG A 86 18.52 6.26 9.52
CA ARG A 86 19.17 5.07 8.95
C ARG A 86 20.27 5.38 7.94
N ALA A 87 20.20 6.54 7.28
CA ALA A 87 21.25 6.99 6.38
C ALA A 87 22.53 7.37 7.13
N ASP A 88 22.43 7.80 8.39
CA ASP A 88 23.57 8.09 9.27
C ASP A 88 24.03 6.89 10.10
N GLY A 89 23.33 5.77 9.99
CA GLY A 89 23.61 4.54 10.74
C GLY A 89 24.75 3.70 10.20
N SER A 90 24.64 2.38 10.36
CA SER A 90 25.59 1.41 9.82
C SER A 90 25.32 1.07 8.35
N ARG A 91 26.33 0.53 7.67
CA ARG A 91 26.17 -0.04 6.32
C ARG A 91 25.07 -1.12 6.30
N ALA A 92 24.99 -1.92 7.35
CA ALA A 92 23.94 -2.93 7.49
C ALA A 92 22.53 -2.31 7.50
N ASP A 93 22.34 -1.16 8.17
CA ASP A 93 21.04 -0.46 8.23
C ASP A 93 20.68 0.12 6.86
N TRP A 94 21.63 0.74 6.18
CA TRP A 94 21.45 1.20 4.80
C TRP A 94 21.05 0.07 3.88
N ASP A 95 21.79 -1.02 3.89
CA ASP A 95 21.61 -2.15 2.98
C ASP A 95 20.32 -2.94 3.21
N ARG A 96 19.83 -2.96 4.45
CA ARG A 96 18.55 -3.61 4.78
C ARG A 96 17.34 -2.75 4.45
N HIS A 97 17.45 -1.44 4.60
CA HIS A 97 16.28 -0.56 4.61
C HIS A 97 16.24 0.43 3.45
N LEU A 98 17.35 1.10 3.13
CA LEU A 98 17.41 2.16 2.12
C LEU A 98 17.75 1.62 0.73
N ARG A 99 18.77 0.78 0.61
CA ARG A 99 19.18 0.22 -0.69
C ARG A 99 18.05 -0.45 -1.45
N PRO A 100 17.19 -1.33 -0.88
CA PRO A 100 16.10 -1.96 -1.62
C PRO A 100 15.07 -0.96 -2.14
N LEU A 101 14.82 0.12 -1.38
CA LEU A 101 13.90 1.17 -1.79
C LEU A 101 14.48 1.98 -2.95
N LEU A 102 15.73 2.41 -2.84
CA LEU A 102 16.43 3.19 -3.88
C LEU A 102 16.61 2.39 -5.17
N ALA A 103 16.98 1.12 -5.07
CA ALA A 103 17.11 0.22 -6.22
C ALA A 103 15.77 0.02 -6.93
N LYS A 104 14.69 -0.19 -6.16
CA LYS A 104 13.34 -0.34 -6.71
C LYS A 104 12.88 0.94 -7.40
N GLU A 105 13.11 2.11 -6.80
CA GLU A 105 12.75 3.39 -7.39
C GLU A 105 13.51 3.64 -8.69
N PHE A 106 14.82 3.35 -8.69
CA PHE A 106 15.63 3.41 -9.91
C PHE A 106 15.13 2.48 -11.01
N GLU A 107 14.75 1.23 -10.69
CA GLU A 107 14.18 0.31 -11.67
C GLU A 107 12.84 0.79 -12.25
N LEU A 108 12.02 1.47 -11.42
CA LEU A 108 10.73 2.01 -11.85
C LEU A 108 10.91 3.23 -12.77
N THR A 109 11.81 4.15 -12.42
CA THR A 109 12.05 5.37 -13.19
C THR A 109 12.83 5.11 -14.47
N SER A 110 13.88 4.27 -14.42
CA SER A 110 14.70 3.95 -15.60
C SER A 110 14.05 2.97 -16.57
N GLY A 111 13.02 2.22 -16.13
CA GLY A 111 12.45 1.12 -16.90
C GLY A 111 13.33 -0.13 -17.02
N HIS A 112 14.54 -0.10 -16.42
CA HIS A 112 15.48 -1.20 -16.42
C HIS A 112 15.30 -2.07 -15.18
N ARG A 113 15.17 -3.38 -15.35
CA ARG A 113 15.05 -4.33 -14.25
C ARG A 113 16.32 -5.17 -14.15
N SER A 114 16.99 -5.15 -12.99
CA SER A 114 18.20 -5.94 -12.73
C SER A 114 18.01 -7.43 -12.96
N ALA A 115 16.85 -7.97 -12.64
CA ALA A 115 16.48 -9.36 -12.88
C ALA A 115 16.43 -9.73 -14.38
N LYS A 116 16.13 -8.77 -15.25
CA LYS A 116 15.99 -9.02 -16.70
C LYS A 116 17.29 -8.74 -17.46
N ASN A 117 17.98 -7.66 -17.15
CA ASN A 117 19.23 -7.28 -17.83
C ASN A 117 20.15 -6.50 -16.88
N ARG A 118 20.96 -7.23 -16.11
CA ARG A 118 21.88 -6.65 -15.12
C ARG A 118 22.88 -5.64 -15.72
N ARG A 119 23.46 -5.97 -16.88
CA ARG A 119 24.45 -5.10 -17.53
C ARG A 119 23.86 -3.76 -17.97
N ALA A 120 22.65 -3.77 -18.53
CA ALA A 120 21.97 -2.55 -18.92
C ALA A 120 21.60 -1.70 -17.68
N THR A 121 21.11 -2.35 -16.61
CA THR A 121 20.79 -1.66 -15.35
C THR A 121 22.05 -1.05 -14.72
N GLU A 122 23.17 -1.77 -14.69
CA GLU A 122 24.45 -1.30 -14.20
C GLU A 122 24.97 -0.11 -15.01
N ALA A 123 24.94 -0.19 -16.33
CA ALA A 123 25.37 0.90 -17.22
C ALA A 123 24.50 2.15 -17.03
N ALA A 124 23.18 2.00 -16.91
CA ALA A 124 22.26 3.10 -16.63
C ALA A 124 22.51 3.70 -15.24
N GLY A 125 22.75 2.86 -14.24
CA GLY A 125 23.05 3.31 -12.88
C GLY A 125 24.38 4.08 -12.78
N LEU A 126 25.42 3.59 -13.45
CA LEU A 126 26.70 4.29 -13.51
C LEU A 126 26.59 5.63 -14.25
N LEU A 127 25.79 5.71 -15.30
CA LEU A 127 25.55 6.95 -16.03
C LEU A 127 24.81 7.97 -15.15
N GLN A 128 23.79 7.53 -14.41
CA GLN A 128 22.94 8.39 -13.61
C GLN A 128 23.59 8.84 -12.30
N PHE A 129 24.21 7.91 -11.59
CA PHE A 129 24.73 8.16 -10.24
C PHE A 129 26.24 8.33 -10.19
N GLY A 130 26.95 7.89 -11.20
CA GLY A 130 28.39 7.71 -11.14
C GLY A 130 28.81 6.55 -10.24
N PRO A 131 30.10 6.15 -10.25
CA PRO A 131 30.58 4.98 -9.53
C PRO A 131 30.44 5.10 -8.00
N ASP A 132 30.59 6.31 -7.45
CA ASP A 132 30.61 6.54 -6.01
C ASP A 132 29.22 6.39 -5.37
N LEU A 133 28.16 6.88 -6.01
CA LEU A 133 26.82 6.76 -5.50
C LEU A 133 26.18 5.44 -5.94
N TRP A 134 26.46 4.95 -7.16
CA TRP A 134 25.91 3.69 -7.65
C TRP A 134 26.20 2.51 -6.73
N ARG A 135 27.39 2.43 -6.15
CA ARG A 135 27.73 1.38 -5.17
C ARG A 135 26.78 1.30 -3.97
N TRP A 136 26.07 2.39 -3.66
CA TRP A 136 25.11 2.46 -2.56
C TRP A 136 23.66 2.17 -2.98
N VAL A 137 23.39 2.19 -4.28
CA VAL A 137 22.09 1.88 -4.88
C VAL A 137 22.06 0.45 -5.42
N ASP A 138 23.13 -0.03 -6.03
CA ASP A 138 23.24 -1.36 -6.64
C ASP A 138 23.00 -2.48 -5.63
N PRO A 139 21.96 -3.33 -5.83
CA PRO A 139 21.68 -4.48 -4.96
C PRO A 139 22.83 -5.48 -4.87
N ALA A 140 23.70 -5.57 -5.90
CA ALA A 140 24.81 -6.50 -5.92
C ALA A 140 25.90 -6.14 -4.89
N ASN A 141 26.00 -4.88 -4.48
CA ASN A 141 26.96 -4.41 -3.49
C ASN A 141 26.42 -4.47 -2.05
N SER A 142 25.34 -5.19 -1.82
CA SER A 142 24.72 -5.29 -0.50
C SER A 142 25.57 -6.12 0.48
N ALA A 143 25.79 -5.58 1.67
CA ALA A 143 26.47 -6.22 2.79
C ALA A 143 25.64 -6.09 4.10
N PRO A 144 24.47 -6.75 4.19
CA PRO A 144 23.49 -6.52 5.27
C PRO A 144 23.97 -7.00 6.66
N ARG A 145 25.16 -7.61 6.75
CA ARG A 145 25.80 -8.01 8.01
C ARG A 145 26.90 -7.07 8.46
N ASP A 146 27.25 -6.08 7.64
CA ASP A 146 28.35 -5.14 7.92
C ASP A 146 27.87 -4.03 8.87
N GLN A 147 28.03 -4.28 10.16
CA GLN A 147 27.70 -3.32 11.22
C GLN A 147 28.87 -2.42 11.59
N VAL A 148 30.07 -2.72 11.09
CA VAL A 148 31.31 -2.01 11.44
C VAL A 148 31.46 -0.75 10.60
N ASN A 149 31.20 -0.86 9.30
CA ASN A 149 31.30 0.27 8.39
C ASN A 149 30.08 1.18 8.49
N ARG A 150 30.29 2.48 8.33
CA ARG A 150 29.21 3.47 8.30
C ARG A 150 28.50 3.48 6.95
N ALA A 151 27.25 3.88 6.99
CA ALA A 151 26.47 4.27 5.83
C ALA A 151 27.08 5.52 5.18
N PRO A 152 26.69 5.85 3.92
CA PRO A 152 27.25 7.00 3.22
C PRO A 152 26.80 8.35 3.79
N GLY A 153 25.81 8.36 4.67
CA GLY A 153 25.29 9.56 5.31
C GLY A 153 24.08 10.20 4.58
N PRO A 154 23.42 11.14 5.25
CA PRO A 154 22.22 11.81 4.71
C PRO A 154 22.50 12.63 3.46
N ALA A 155 23.68 13.27 3.35
CA ALA A 155 24.05 14.04 2.15
C ALA A 155 24.11 13.17 0.88
N ALA A 156 24.60 11.93 0.99
CA ALA A 156 24.60 10.99 -0.12
C ALA A 156 23.18 10.51 -0.46
N LEU A 157 22.33 10.34 0.55
CA LEU A 157 20.93 10.02 0.34
C LEU A 157 20.21 11.13 -0.45
N ASP A 158 20.38 12.38 -0.01
CA ASP A 158 19.78 13.54 -0.67
C ASP A 158 20.24 13.67 -2.13
N GLU A 159 21.51 13.46 -2.40
CA GLU A 159 22.05 13.50 -3.77
C GLU A 159 21.47 12.36 -4.64
N ILE A 160 21.36 11.15 -4.09
CA ILE A 160 20.73 10.01 -4.80
C ILE A 160 19.26 10.32 -5.12
N LEU A 161 18.50 10.83 -4.14
CA LEU A 161 17.10 11.20 -4.32
C LEU A 161 16.94 12.32 -5.35
N ARG A 162 17.79 13.35 -5.31
CA ARG A 162 17.80 14.44 -6.27
C ARG A 162 18.04 13.92 -7.69
N ARG A 163 18.94 12.97 -7.88
CA ARG A 163 19.23 12.37 -9.18
C ARG A 163 18.08 11.47 -9.67
N LEU A 164 17.41 10.75 -8.77
CA LEU A 164 16.21 9.98 -9.10
C LEU A 164 15.06 10.87 -9.56
N GLN A 165 14.86 12.03 -8.92
CA GLN A 165 13.81 12.99 -9.29
C GLN A 165 14.02 13.65 -10.66
N ASN A 166 15.27 13.69 -11.14
CA ASN A 166 15.65 14.33 -12.41
C ASN A 166 15.76 13.31 -13.57
N MET A 167 15.26 12.09 -13.39
CA MET A 167 15.15 11.07 -14.44
C MET A 167 13.84 11.21 -15.19
#